data_cf7b052e0c63d714f8248bb7e33432b3
#
_entry.id   cf7b052e0c63d714f8248bb7e33432b3
#
_cell.length_a   1.000
_cell.length_b   1.000
_cell.length_c   1.000
_cell.angle_alpha   90.00
_cell.angle_beta   90.00
_cell.angle_gamma   90.00
#
_symmetry.space_group_name_H-M   'P 1'
#
loop_
_entity.id
_entity.type
_entity.pdbx_description
1 polymer ?
#
loop_
_entity_poly.entity_id
_entity_poly.type
_entity_poly.pdbx_seq_one_letter_code
_entity_poly.pdbx_strand_id
1 'polypeptide(L)'
;MIRFDNISKRYESGLEALSRVSFEMSEGEMAFLTGPSGAGKSTLLKLLMLMERPSSGTLLINGKNLNRMPRSSIPSYRRQLGVVFQNHQLLIDRSVFENVALPLQIAGYPVKEMGRRVRAALDAVGLLSKELHKPDTLSGGEQQRVGIARAVVHKPKILLADEPTGNLDPALSAELMNLFCRFQSVGVTVLIATHDINLINRLDSRIIHLEDGRLSSDRVTNDAR
;
A
#
# COMPACT_ATOMS: atom_id res chain seq x y z
N MET A 1 3.45 -0.11 15.58
CA MET A 1 2.60 -0.98 14.76
C MET A 1 3.39 -1.87 13.79
N ILE A 2 4.26 -1.34 12.95
CA ILE A 2 5.18 -2.07 12.07
C ILE A 2 6.59 -1.90 12.61
N ARG A 3 7.36 -3.00 12.72
CA ARG A 3 8.75 -2.94 13.16
C ARG A 3 9.62 -3.87 12.31
N PHE A 4 10.60 -3.28 11.67
CA PHE A 4 11.72 -3.95 11.02
C PHE A 4 12.92 -3.93 11.99
N ASP A 5 13.48 -5.09 12.28
CA ASP A 5 14.63 -5.24 13.15
C ASP A 5 15.72 -6.04 12.44
N ASN A 6 16.76 -5.35 11.97
CA ASN A 6 17.89 -5.91 11.21
C ASN A 6 17.49 -6.81 10.03
N ILE A 7 16.44 -6.41 9.29
CA ILE A 7 15.91 -7.17 8.17
C ILE A 7 16.89 -7.18 7.01
N SER A 8 17.25 -8.39 6.56
CA SER A 8 17.93 -8.60 5.28
C SER A 8 17.14 -9.54 4.39
N LYS A 9 17.19 -9.29 3.08
CA LYS A 9 16.58 -10.16 2.07
C LYS A 9 17.55 -10.41 0.94
N ARG A 10 17.91 -11.68 0.76
CA ARG A 10 18.68 -12.19 -0.38
C ARG A 10 17.79 -13.13 -1.19
N TYR A 11 17.72 -12.94 -2.49
CA TYR A 11 17.02 -13.83 -3.41
C TYR A 11 17.93 -15.00 -3.82
N GLU A 12 17.33 -16.07 -4.35
CA GLU A 12 18.06 -17.25 -4.84
C GLU A 12 19.06 -16.93 -5.96
N SER A 13 18.79 -15.87 -6.72
CA SER A 13 19.71 -15.31 -7.72
C SER A 13 21.01 -14.75 -7.15
N GLY A 14 21.16 -14.69 -5.82
CA GLY A 14 22.27 -14.07 -5.13
C GLY A 14 22.11 -12.56 -4.85
N LEU A 15 21.09 -11.90 -5.43
CA LEU A 15 20.82 -10.48 -5.20
C LEU A 15 20.43 -10.22 -3.75
N GLU A 16 21.19 -9.37 -3.04
CA GLU A 16 20.83 -8.85 -1.72
C GLU A 16 20.00 -7.59 -1.90
N ALA A 17 18.67 -7.72 -1.82
CA ALA A 17 17.75 -6.61 -2.06
C ALA A 17 17.52 -5.73 -0.83
N LEU A 18 17.75 -6.24 0.39
CA LEU A 18 17.73 -5.49 1.64
C LEU A 18 18.85 -5.98 2.55
N SER A 19 19.54 -5.06 3.24
CA SER A 19 20.66 -5.33 4.11
C SER A 19 20.52 -4.59 5.44
N ARG A 20 20.19 -5.32 6.52
CA ARG A 20 20.06 -4.85 7.91
C ARG A 20 19.17 -3.61 8.08
N VAL A 21 18.05 -3.57 7.41
CA VAL A 21 17.08 -2.48 7.51
C VAL A 21 16.35 -2.54 8.85
N SER A 22 16.37 -1.42 9.61
CA SER A 22 15.69 -1.28 10.89
C SER A 22 14.95 0.05 10.96
N PHE A 23 13.65 0.01 11.20
CA PHE A 23 12.80 1.16 11.51
C PHE A 23 11.49 0.70 12.14
N GLU A 24 10.75 1.64 12.74
CA GLU A 24 9.43 1.38 13.30
C GLU A 24 8.42 2.40 12.75
N MET A 25 7.17 1.98 12.58
CA MET A 25 6.04 2.87 12.30
C MET A 25 4.96 2.67 13.36
N SER A 26 4.40 3.77 13.83
CA SER A 26 3.28 3.80 14.76
C SER A 26 1.94 3.48 14.09
N GLU A 27 0.91 3.19 14.87
CA GLU A 27 -0.46 3.06 14.36
C GLU A 27 -0.99 4.43 13.92
N GLY A 28 -1.67 4.50 12.76
CA GLY A 28 -2.18 5.74 12.20
C GLY A 28 -1.11 6.67 11.61
N GLU A 29 0.14 6.24 11.54
CA GLU A 29 1.22 6.99 10.92
C GLU A 29 1.18 6.86 9.39
N MET A 30 1.54 7.96 8.68
CA MET A 30 1.83 7.92 7.25
C MET A 30 3.32 8.16 7.02
N ALA A 31 3.93 7.32 6.17
CA ALA A 31 5.32 7.47 5.77
C ALA A 31 5.50 7.21 4.27
N PHE A 32 6.46 7.89 3.69
CA PHE A 32 6.94 7.65 2.33
C PHE A 32 8.21 6.79 2.36
N LEU A 33 8.19 5.72 1.58
CA LEU A 33 9.34 4.88 1.32
C LEU A 33 9.97 5.33 0.01
N THR A 34 11.14 5.97 0.08
CA THR A 34 11.78 6.59 -1.07
C THR A 34 13.10 5.91 -1.41
N GLY A 35 13.68 6.26 -2.55
CA GLY A 35 14.97 5.75 -3.02
C GLY A 35 14.97 5.48 -4.52
N PRO A 36 16.14 5.31 -5.14
CA PRO A 36 16.27 5.05 -6.56
C PRO A 36 15.60 3.73 -6.97
N SER A 37 15.47 3.51 -8.28
CA SER A 37 15.03 2.20 -8.79
C SER A 37 16.01 1.11 -8.32
N GLY A 38 15.50 -0.03 -7.88
CA GLY A 38 16.33 -1.10 -7.34
C GLY A 38 16.73 -0.95 -5.86
N ALA A 39 16.44 0.16 -5.18
CA ALA A 39 16.81 0.39 -3.78
C ALA A 39 16.16 -0.58 -2.75
N GLY A 40 15.23 -1.46 -3.18
CA GLY A 40 14.59 -2.44 -2.29
C GLY A 40 13.18 -2.09 -1.86
N LYS A 41 12.59 -0.97 -2.31
CA LYS A 41 11.24 -0.50 -1.93
C LYS A 41 10.15 -1.57 -2.12
N SER A 42 10.01 -2.09 -3.34
CA SER A 42 9.01 -3.13 -3.64
C SER A 42 9.32 -4.45 -2.91
N THR A 43 10.59 -4.78 -2.63
CA THR A 43 10.95 -5.93 -1.80
C THR A 43 10.47 -5.74 -0.37
N LEU A 44 10.65 -4.55 0.21
CA LEU A 44 10.15 -4.21 1.55
C LEU A 44 8.62 -4.36 1.62
N LEU A 45 7.88 -3.85 0.63
CA LEU A 45 6.42 -4.04 0.55
C LEU A 45 6.04 -5.52 0.42
N LYS A 46 6.79 -6.32 -0.39
CA LYS A 46 6.55 -7.78 -0.52
C LYS A 46 6.75 -8.52 0.80
N LEU A 47 7.70 -8.11 1.65
CA LEU A 47 7.88 -8.66 2.99
C LEU A 47 6.66 -8.35 3.88
N LEU A 48 6.17 -7.11 3.87
CA LEU A 48 4.95 -6.71 4.60
C LEU A 48 3.72 -7.49 4.15
N MET A 49 3.59 -7.78 2.86
CA MET A 49 2.50 -8.59 2.30
C MET A 49 2.69 -10.09 2.52
N LEU A 50 3.81 -10.55 3.10
CA LEU A 50 4.22 -11.96 3.15
C LEU A 50 4.22 -12.66 1.78
N MET A 51 4.45 -11.90 0.70
CA MET A 51 4.75 -12.46 -0.63
C MET A 51 6.16 -13.04 -0.64
N GLU A 52 7.04 -12.43 0.16
CA GLU A 52 8.41 -12.87 0.43
C GLU A 52 8.64 -12.99 1.94
N ARG A 53 9.66 -13.73 2.35
CA ARG A 53 10.11 -13.77 3.75
C ARG A 53 11.52 -13.19 3.83
N PRO A 54 11.87 -12.51 4.94
CA PRO A 54 13.22 -12.05 5.15
C PRO A 54 14.19 -13.25 5.26
N SER A 55 15.42 -13.04 4.82
CA SER A 55 16.51 -14.03 4.98
C SER A 55 17.06 -14.02 6.40
N SER A 56 17.08 -12.84 7.05
CA SER A 56 17.47 -12.66 8.46
C SER A 56 16.78 -11.45 9.06
N GLY A 57 16.89 -11.28 10.38
CA GLY A 57 16.23 -10.22 11.15
C GLY A 57 14.82 -10.61 11.57
N THR A 58 14.06 -9.66 12.14
CA THR A 58 12.72 -9.89 12.66
C THR A 58 11.75 -8.83 12.14
N LEU A 59 10.64 -9.26 11.53
CA LEU A 59 9.55 -8.39 11.08
C LEU A 59 8.34 -8.59 11.97
N LEU A 60 7.92 -7.52 12.66
CA LEU A 60 6.75 -7.54 13.54
C LEU A 60 5.66 -6.62 13.02
N ILE A 61 4.41 -7.08 13.10
CA ILE A 61 3.21 -6.25 12.90
C ILE A 61 2.26 -6.49 14.09
N ASN A 62 1.94 -5.42 14.80
CA ASN A 62 1.12 -5.49 16.03
C ASN A 62 1.68 -6.52 17.02
N GLY A 63 2.99 -6.58 17.20
CA GLY A 63 3.69 -7.54 18.07
C GLY A 63 3.74 -8.98 17.52
N LYS A 64 3.08 -9.29 16.40
CA LYS A 64 3.12 -10.61 15.77
C LYS A 64 4.33 -10.74 14.85
N ASN A 65 5.13 -11.79 15.04
CA ASN A 65 6.28 -12.08 14.21
C ASN A 65 5.86 -12.70 12.86
N LEU A 66 6.04 -11.97 11.78
CA LEU A 66 5.68 -12.41 10.43
C LEU A 66 6.60 -13.51 9.89
N ASN A 67 7.87 -13.54 10.32
CA ASN A 67 8.82 -14.55 9.86
C ASN A 67 8.34 -15.98 10.22
N ARG A 68 7.69 -16.10 11.38
CA ARG A 68 7.22 -17.38 11.93
C ARG A 68 5.75 -17.67 11.66
N MET A 69 5.07 -16.80 10.89
CA MET A 69 3.65 -16.97 10.61
C MET A 69 3.41 -18.25 9.79
N PRO A 70 2.51 -19.16 10.25
CA PRO A 70 2.16 -20.37 9.49
C PRO A 70 1.53 -20.00 8.15
N ARG A 71 1.78 -20.81 7.11
CA ARG A 71 1.21 -20.59 5.77
C ARG A 71 -0.31 -20.52 5.79
N SER A 72 -0.98 -21.31 6.62
CA SER A 72 -2.43 -21.30 6.80
C SER A 72 -2.99 -19.97 7.35
N SER A 73 -2.18 -19.18 8.07
CA SER A 73 -2.57 -17.90 8.65
C SER A 73 -2.33 -16.71 7.69
N ILE A 74 -1.55 -16.89 6.63
CA ILE A 74 -1.20 -15.82 5.68
C ILE A 74 -2.46 -15.22 5.00
N PRO A 75 -3.45 -16.00 4.51
CA PRO A 75 -4.66 -15.43 3.91
C PRO A 75 -5.44 -14.53 4.89
N SER A 76 -5.56 -14.96 6.15
CA SER A 76 -6.23 -14.16 7.19
C SER A 76 -5.47 -12.87 7.52
N TYR A 77 -4.14 -12.91 7.51
CA TYR A 77 -3.30 -11.73 7.67
C TYR A 77 -3.46 -10.76 6.49
N ARG A 78 -3.36 -11.26 5.24
CA ARG A 78 -3.47 -10.41 4.04
C ARG A 78 -4.83 -9.73 3.93
N ARG A 79 -5.92 -10.32 4.43
CA ARG A 79 -7.23 -9.66 4.51
C ARG A 79 -7.27 -8.44 5.43
N GLN A 80 -6.25 -8.21 6.24
CA GLN A 80 -6.12 -7.02 7.10
C GLN A 80 -5.35 -5.88 6.41
N LEU A 81 -4.77 -6.14 5.25
CA LEU A 81 -4.00 -5.17 4.47
C LEU A 81 -4.83 -4.64 3.31
N GLY A 82 -4.77 -3.34 3.07
CA GLY A 82 -5.10 -2.73 1.79
C GLY A 82 -3.83 -2.62 0.95
N VAL A 83 -3.91 -2.97 -0.33
CA VAL A 83 -2.75 -2.87 -1.23
C VAL A 83 -3.15 -2.19 -2.52
N VAL A 84 -2.43 -1.12 -2.85
CA VAL A 84 -2.53 -0.40 -4.13
C VAL A 84 -1.29 -0.70 -4.94
N PHE A 85 -1.46 -1.34 -6.09
CA PHE A 85 -0.39 -1.74 -6.98
C PHE A 85 -0.15 -0.70 -8.08
N GLN A 86 1.07 -0.56 -8.53
CA GLN A 86 1.48 0.34 -9.61
C GLN A 86 0.68 0.11 -10.90
N ASN A 87 0.43 -1.13 -11.30
CA ASN A 87 -0.26 -1.51 -12.53
C ASN A 87 -1.76 -1.80 -12.30
N HIS A 88 -2.41 -1.15 -11.33
CA HIS A 88 -3.82 -1.27 -10.95
C HIS A 88 -4.30 -2.71 -10.69
N GLN A 89 -3.87 -3.70 -11.47
CA GLN A 89 -4.23 -5.13 -11.40
C GLN A 89 -5.76 -5.34 -11.32
N LEU A 90 -6.51 -4.59 -12.15
CA LEU A 90 -7.95 -4.74 -12.26
C LEU A 90 -8.29 -5.95 -13.14
N LEU A 91 -9.37 -6.63 -12.78
CA LEU A 91 -9.95 -7.69 -13.59
C LEU A 91 -10.75 -7.05 -14.72
N ILE A 92 -10.24 -7.12 -15.95
CA ILE A 92 -10.80 -6.43 -17.13
C ILE A 92 -12.13 -7.02 -17.61
N ASP A 93 -12.37 -8.28 -17.28
CA ASP A 93 -13.61 -9.00 -17.56
C ASP A 93 -14.75 -8.66 -16.59
N ARG A 94 -14.45 -7.94 -15.50
CA ARG A 94 -15.40 -7.58 -14.44
C ARG A 94 -15.66 -6.08 -14.40
N SER A 95 -16.84 -5.72 -13.91
CA SER A 95 -17.20 -4.32 -13.69
C SER A 95 -16.35 -3.67 -12.58
N VAL A 96 -16.41 -2.34 -12.50
CA VAL A 96 -15.81 -1.55 -11.40
C VAL A 96 -16.35 -2.03 -10.05
N PHE A 97 -17.67 -2.23 -9.95
CA PHE A 97 -18.31 -2.75 -8.74
C PHE A 97 -17.73 -4.10 -8.33
N GLU A 98 -17.63 -5.05 -9.26
CA GLU A 98 -17.12 -6.39 -8.98
C GLU A 98 -15.64 -6.39 -8.59
N ASN A 99 -14.83 -5.53 -9.22
CA ASN A 99 -13.43 -5.34 -8.83
C ASN A 99 -13.30 -4.87 -7.37
N VAL A 100 -14.11 -3.89 -6.96
CA VAL A 100 -14.09 -3.37 -5.59
C VAL A 100 -14.73 -4.35 -4.60
N ALA A 101 -15.71 -5.16 -5.03
CA ALA A 101 -16.35 -6.17 -4.19
C ALA A 101 -15.44 -7.35 -3.84
N LEU A 102 -14.41 -7.62 -4.65
CA LEU A 102 -13.59 -8.84 -4.55
C LEU A 102 -13.02 -9.11 -3.14
N PRO A 103 -12.41 -8.15 -2.43
CA PRO A 103 -11.91 -8.39 -1.07
C PRO A 103 -13.02 -8.78 -0.08
N LEU A 104 -14.21 -8.23 -0.23
CA LEU A 104 -15.37 -8.55 0.62
C LEU A 104 -15.92 -9.94 0.33
N GLN A 105 -15.94 -10.34 -0.96
CA GLN A 105 -16.32 -11.71 -1.38
C GLN A 105 -15.36 -12.74 -0.77
N ILE A 106 -14.05 -12.51 -0.88
CA ILE A 106 -13.01 -13.38 -0.30
C ILE A 106 -13.13 -13.45 1.23
N ALA A 107 -13.58 -12.37 1.86
CA ALA A 107 -13.78 -12.33 3.31
C ALA A 107 -15.14 -12.91 3.77
N GLY A 108 -16.03 -13.30 2.84
CA GLY A 108 -17.34 -13.91 3.14
C GLY A 108 -18.40 -12.93 3.63
N TYR A 109 -18.35 -11.67 3.21
CA TYR A 109 -19.37 -10.68 3.58
C TYR A 109 -20.75 -11.00 2.96
N PRO A 110 -21.86 -10.74 3.66
CA PRO A 110 -23.20 -10.86 3.09
C PRO A 110 -23.40 -9.92 1.91
N VAL A 111 -24.11 -10.38 0.85
CA VAL A 111 -24.30 -9.63 -0.40
C VAL A 111 -24.85 -8.22 -0.18
N LYS A 112 -25.85 -8.07 0.72
CA LYS A 112 -26.46 -6.78 1.03
C LYS A 112 -25.46 -5.79 1.65
N GLU A 113 -24.58 -6.28 2.50
CA GLU A 113 -23.53 -5.47 3.14
C GLU A 113 -22.43 -5.10 2.12
N MET A 114 -22.03 -6.04 1.27
CA MET A 114 -21.08 -5.79 0.19
C MET A 114 -21.52 -4.62 -0.69
N GLY A 115 -22.76 -4.61 -1.17
CA GLY A 115 -23.28 -3.54 -2.04
C GLY A 115 -23.16 -2.17 -1.38
N ARG A 116 -23.51 -2.05 -0.10
CA ARG A 116 -23.38 -0.78 0.64
C ARG A 116 -21.93 -0.34 0.77
N ARG A 117 -21.01 -1.25 1.13
CA ARG A 117 -19.60 -0.95 1.32
C ARG A 117 -18.91 -0.57 0.01
N VAL A 118 -19.21 -1.29 -1.08
CA VAL A 118 -18.65 -1.01 -2.41
C VAL A 118 -19.04 0.37 -2.88
N ARG A 119 -20.33 0.73 -2.81
CA ARG A 119 -20.80 2.06 -3.23
C ARG A 119 -20.21 3.16 -2.38
N ALA A 120 -20.09 2.98 -1.06
CA ALA A 120 -19.42 3.93 -0.19
C ALA A 120 -17.94 4.10 -0.53
N ALA A 121 -17.23 3.02 -0.89
CA ALA A 121 -15.83 3.10 -1.32
C ALA A 121 -15.68 3.79 -2.68
N LEU A 122 -16.59 3.51 -3.62
CA LEU A 122 -16.62 4.17 -4.94
C LEU A 122 -16.98 5.66 -4.83
N ASP A 123 -17.90 6.02 -3.97
CA ASP A 123 -18.27 7.41 -3.69
C ASP A 123 -17.07 8.18 -3.11
N ALA A 124 -16.35 7.59 -2.15
CA ALA A 124 -15.16 8.19 -1.55
C ALA A 124 -14.05 8.53 -2.55
N VAL A 125 -13.98 7.82 -3.68
CA VAL A 125 -13.02 8.06 -4.77
C VAL A 125 -13.65 8.75 -5.99
N GLY A 126 -14.92 9.20 -5.90
CA GLY A 126 -15.63 9.93 -6.97
C GLY A 126 -16.01 9.07 -8.20
N LEU A 127 -16.22 7.76 -8.03
CA LEU A 127 -16.50 6.83 -9.13
C LEU A 127 -17.83 6.08 -8.99
N LEU A 128 -18.74 6.54 -8.12
CA LEU A 128 -20.02 5.86 -7.90
C LEU A 128 -20.86 5.74 -9.19
N SER A 129 -20.88 6.79 -10.02
CA SER A 129 -21.60 6.80 -11.31
C SER A 129 -21.05 5.80 -12.33
N LYS A 130 -19.83 5.30 -12.12
CA LYS A 130 -19.16 4.34 -13.01
C LYS A 130 -19.16 2.90 -12.47
N GLU A 131 -19.98 2.58 -11.49
CA GLU A 131 -19.97 1.26 -10.84
C GLU A 131 -20.18 0.08 -11.80
N LEU A 132 -20.93 0.28 -12.88
CA LEU A 132 -21.23 -0.75 -13.90
C LEU A 132 -20.26 -0.76 -15.09
N HIS A 133 -19.37 0.23 -15.18
CA HIS A 133 -18.38 0.31 -16.25
C HIS A 133 -17.34 -0.80 -16.12
N LYS A 134 -16.66 -1.11 -17.23
CA LYS A 134 -15.49 -2.00 -17.23
C LYS A 134 -14.19 -1.17 -17.13
N PRO A 135 -13.10 -1.73 -16.57
CA PRO A 135 -11.83 -1.03 -16.43
C PRO A 135 -11.25 -0.48 -17.72
N ASP A 136 -11.43 -1.16 -18.85
CA ASP A 136 -10.95 -0.74 -20.18
C ASP A 136 -11.60 0.53 -20.72
N THR A 137 -12.78 0.91 -20.18
CA THR A 137 -13.47 2.17 -20.53
C THR A 137 -13.08 3.35 -19.65
N LEU A 138 -12.19 3.13 -18.67
CA LEU A 138 -11.76 4.14 -17.71
C LEU A 138 -10.39 4.73 -18.09
N SER A 139 -10.19 6.00 -17.76
CA SER A 139 -8.85 6.61 -17.80
C SER A 139 -7.89 5.96 -16.78
N GLY A 140 -6.57 6.09 -16.98
CA GLY A 140 -5.58 5.54 -16.05
C GLY A 140 -5.77 6.04 -14.61
N GLY A 141 -6.08 7.32 -14.42
CA GLY A 141 -6.38 7.88 -13.10
C GLY A 141 -7.66 7.32 -12.47
N GLU A 142 -8.68 7.01 -13.28
CA GLU A 142 -9.90 6.36 -12.79
C GLU A 142 -9.63 4.90 -12.42
N GLN A 143 -8.85 4.17 -13.22
CA GLN A 143 -8.42 2.81 -12.88
C GLN A 143 -7.65 2.77 -11.56
N GLN A 144 -6.77 3.77 -11.35
CA GLN A 144 -6.03 3.90 -10.08
C GLN A 144 -6.99 4.12 -8.90
N ARG A 145 -7.98 5.01 -9.05
CA ARG A 145 -9.00 5.23 -8.01
C ARG A 145 -9.84 3.98 -7.74
N VAL A 146 -10.17 3.18 -8.75
CA VAL A 146 -10.80 1.85 -8.54
C VAL A 146 -9.89 0.94 -7.72
N GLY A 147 -8.59 0.90 -8.02
CA GLY A 147 -7.59 0.15 -7.25
C GLY A 147 -7.55 0.56 -5.77
N ILE A 148 -7.64 1.87 -5.49
CA ILE A 148 -7.70 2.39 -4.12
C ILE A 148 -9.01 2.01 -3.45
N ALA A 149 -10.17 2.19 -4.11
CA ALA A 149 -11.47 1.79 -3.56
C ALA A 149 -11.47 0.30 -3.18
N ARG A 150 -10.92 -0.56 -4.05
CA ARG A 150 -10.73 -1.99 -3.78
C ARG A 150 -9.83 -2.24 -2.56
N ALA A 151 -8.75 -1.47 -2.42
CA ALA A 151 -7.81 -1.63 -1.32
C ALA A 151 -8.40 -1.22 0.04
N VAL A 152 -9.39 -0.32 0.08
CA VAL A 152 -9.94 0.23 1.34
C VAL A 152 -11.34 -0.27 1.69
N VAL A 153 -12.05 -0.96 0.78
CA VAL A 153 -13.46 -1.37 0.93
C VAL A 153 -13.74 -2.22 2.19
N HIS A 154 -12.76 -3.01 2.61
CA HIS A 154 -12.83 -3.85 3.81
C HIS A 154 -12.30 -3.16 5.08
N LYS A 155 -11.96 -1.86 5.02
CA LYS A 155 -11.44 -1.03 6.11
C LYS A 155 -10.16 -1.61 6.72
N PRO A 156 -9.07 -1.71 5.95
CA PRO A 156 -7.80 -2.23 6.44
C PRO A 156 -7.20 -1.33 7.52
N LYS A 157 -6.40 -1.92 8.41
CA LYS A 157 -5.59 -1.16 9.38
C LYS A 157 -4.30 -0.62 8.79
N ILE A 158 -3.79 -1.27 7.75
CA ILE A 158 -2.56 -0.90 7.05
C ILE A 158 -2.87 -0.80 5.56
N LEU A 159 -2.50 0.32 4.96
CA LEU A 159 -2.58 0.57 3.52
C LEU A 159 -1.17 0.69 2.95
N LEU A 160 -0.82 -0.20 2.04
CA LEU A 160 0.44 -0.22 1.32
C LEU A 160 0.21 0.24 -0.11
N ALA A 161 1.02 1.14 -0.63
CA ALA A 161 0.94 1.58 -2.01
C ALA A 161 2.32 1.53 -2.67
N ASP A 162 2.41 0.93 -3.84
CA ASP A 162 3.63 0.87 -4.65
C ASP A 162 3.45 1.77 -5.88
N GLU A 163 4.16 2.90 -5.91
CA GLU A 163 4.13 3.94 -6.97
C GLU A 163 2.71 4.34 -7.40
N PRO A 164 1.83 4.76 -6.47
CA PRO A 164 0.41 4.96 -6.77
C PRO A 164 0.13 6.13 -7.72
N THR A 165 1.12 7.01 -7.96
CA THR A 165 1.00 8.20 -8.81
C THR A 165 1.87 8.14 -10.08
N GLY A 166 2.61 7.05 -10.29
CA GLY A 166 3.70 6.97 -11.26
C GLY A 166 3.35 7.26 -12.74
N ASN A 167 2.06 7.23 -13.11
CA ASN A 167 1.59 7.47 -14.47
C ASN A 167 0.49 8.55 -14.53
N LEU A 168 0.39 9.39 -13.49
CA LEU A 168 -0.64 10.41 -13.38
C LEU A 168 -0.05 11.80 -13.56
N ASP A 169 -0.87 12.72 -14.07
CA ASP A 169 -0.52 14.14 -14.07
C ASP A 169 -0.45 14.70 -12.63
N PRO A 170 0.20 15.87 -12.42
CA PRO A 170 0.40 16.44 -11.09
C PRO A 170 -0.90 16.77 -10.35
N ALA A 171 -1.99 17.12 -11.05
CA ALA A 171 -3.25 17.46 -10.42
C ALA A 171 -3.95 16.20 -9.87
N LEU A 172 -4.03 15.14 -10.69
CA LEU A 172 -4.55 13.84 -10.27
C LEU A 172 -3.70 13.21 -9.16
N SER A 173 -2.38 13.38 -9.22
CA SER A 173 -1.47 12.91 -8.16
C SER A 173 -1.78 13.58 -6.82
N ALA A 174 -2.02 14.90 -6.81
CA ALA A 174 -2.39 15.63 -5.61
C ALA A 174 -3.75 15.19 -5.05
N GLU A 175 -4.76 15.01 -5.91
CA GLU A 175 -6.08 14.49 -5.49
C GLU A 175 -5.96 13.11 -4.85
N LEU A 176 -5.15 12.24 -5.45
CA LEU A 176 -4.93 10.89 -4.96
C LEU A 176 -4.21 10.88 -3.61
N MET A 177 -3.24 11.79 -3.41
CA MET A 177 -2.58 11.94 -2.12
C MET A 177 -3.53 12.45 -1.04
N ASN A 178 -4.45 13.36 -1.37
CA ASN A 178 -5.49 13.78 -0.44
C ASN A 178 -6.37 12.61 0.04
N LEU A 179 -6.62 11.61 -0.83
CA LEU A 179 -7.31 10.37 -0.40
C LEU A 179 -6.49 9.59 0.63
N PHE A 180 -5.18 9.42 0.42
CA PHE A 180 -4.33 8.74 1.40
C PHE A 180 -4.29 9.49 2.74
N CYS A 181 -4.20 10.83 2.73
CA CYS A 181 -4.28 11.65 3.93
C CYS A 181 -5.62 11.47 4.66
N ARG A 182 -6.74 11.40 3.94
CA ARG A 182 -8.06 11.11 4.53
C ARG A 182 -8.14 9.73 5.17
N PHE A 183 -7.52 8.70 4.59
CA PHE A 183 -7.45 7.39 5.22
C PHE A 183 -6.57 7.41 6.48
N GLN A 184 -5.45 8.09 6.43
CA GLN A 184 -4.58 8.27 7.60
C GLN A 184 -5.30 9.02 8.73
N SER A 185 -6.06 10.09 8.43
CA SER A 185 -6.79 10.88 9.44
C SER A 185 -7.87 10.09 10.19
N VAL A 186 -8.34 8.98 9.62
CA VAL A 186 -9.27 8.05 10.31
C VAL A 186 -8.54 6.86 10.95
N GLY A 187 -7.22 6.93 11.12
CA GLY A 187 -6.40 5.98 11.86
C GLY A 187 -5.81 4.84 11.05
N VAL A 188 -5.87 4.87 9.72
CA VAL A 188 -5.20 3.86 8.88
C VAL A 188 -3.69 4.17 8.85
N THR A 189 -2.86 3.17 9.09
CA THR A 189 -1.40 3.28 8.90
C THR A 189 -1.09 3.17 7.41
N VAL A 190 -0.39 4.16 6.84
CA VAL A 190 -0.17 4.28 5.39
C VAL A 190 1.32 4.27 5.08
N LEU A 191 1.77 3.34 4.21
CA LEU A 191 3.13 3.32 3.68
C LEU A 191 3.09 3.38 2.16
N ILE A 192 3.68 4.44 1.59
CA ILE A 192 3.66 4.72 0.15
C ILE A 192 5.09 4.65 -0.37
N ALA A 193 5.39 3.67 -1.22
CA ALA A 193 6.63 3.67 -1.98
C ALA A 193 6.48 4.59 -3.20
N THR A 194 7.38 5.57 -3.32
CA THR A 194 7.41 6.49 -4.46
C THR A 194 8.79 7.10 -4.65
N HIS A 195 9.08 7.55 -5.87
CA HIS A 195 10.27 8.33 -6.21
C HIS A 195 9.94 9.80 -6.49
N ASP A 196 8.67 10.22 -6.41
CA ASP A 196 8.24 11.59 -6.65
C ASP A 196 8.50 12.50 -5.45
N ILE A 197 9.68 13.14 -5.45
CA ILE A 197 10.12 14.06 -4.39
C ILE A 197 9.22 15.31 -4.31
N ASN A 198 8.68 15.79 -5.46
CA ASN A 198 7.82 16.98 -5.46
C ASN A 198 6.51 16.74 -4.72
N LEU A 199 5.99 15.54 -4.84
CA LEU A 199 4.77 15.11 -4.14
C LEU A 199 5.02 15.01 -2.62
N ILE A 200 6.15 14.44 -2.23
CA ILE A 200 6.53 14.24 -0.83
C ILE A 200 6.73 15.57 -0.12
N ASN A 201 7.41 16.53 -0.77
CA ASN A 201 7.72 17.85 -0.17
C ASN A 201 6.48 18.72 0.10
N ARG A 202 5.33 18.39 -0.48
CA ARG A 202 4.05 19.09 -0.22
C ARG A 202 3.33 18.58 1.01
N LEU A 203 3.76 17.44 1.55
CA LEU A 203 3.11 16.79 2.68
C LEU A 203 4.11 16.75 3.85
N ASP A 204 3.61 17.19 5.01
CA ASP A 204 4.37 17.10 6.25
C ASP A 204 4.34 15.65 6.76
N SER A 205 5.22 14.83 6.20
CA SER A 205 5.21 13.38 6.43
C SER A 205 6.62 12.82 6.61
N ARG A 206 6.69 11.68 7.27
CA ARG A 206 7.94 10.94 7.46
C ARG A 206 8.44 10.35 6.15
N ILE A 207 9.74 10.46 5.92
CA ILE A 207 10.44 9.88 4.78
C ILE A 207 11.42 8.82 5.28
N ILE A 208 11.23 7.59 4.83
CA ILE A 208 12.12 6.45 5.03
C ILE A 208 12.86 6.26 3.70
N HIS A 209 14.15 6.63 3.66
CA HIS A 209 14.94 6.59 2.42
C HIS A 209 15.82 5.35 2.35
N LEU A 210 15.65 4.57 1.29
CA LEU A 210 16.48 3.40 1.00
C LEU A 210 17.49 3.71 -0.10
N GLU A 211 18.71 3.26 0.08
CA GLU A 211 19.80 3.29 -0.90
C GLU A 211 20.57 1.97 -0.83
N ASP A 212 20.74 1.31 -1.97
CA ASP A 212 21.42 0.00 -2.08
C ASP A 212 20.96 -1.04 -1.04
N GLY A 213 19.64 -1.11 -0.84
CA GLY A 213 19.03 -2.04 0.11
C GLY A 213 19.21 -1.69 1.58
N ARG A 214 19.71 -0.51 1.92
CA ARG A 214 19.95 -0.04 3.29
C ARG A 214 19.12 1.19 3.61
N LEU A 215 18.82 1.38 4.88
CA LEU A 215 18.22 2.61 5.37
C LEU A 215 19.31 3.70 5.37
N SER A 216 19.19 4.68 4.48
CA SER A 216 20.11 5.83 4.37
C SER A 216 19.66 6.98 5.26
N SER A 217 18.35 7.26 5.33
CA SER A 217 17.80 8.26 6.25
C SER A 217 16.36 7.93 6.65
N ASP A 218 15.97 8.42 7.83
CA ASP A 218 14.62 8.33 8.39
C ASP A 218 14.32 9.65 9.09
N ARG A 219 13.48 10.49 8.48
CA ARG A 219 13.25 11.87 8.91
C ARG A 219 11.82 12.34 8.62
N VAL A 220 11.36 13.36 9.33
CA VAL A 220 10.15 14.12 9.00
C VAL A 220 10.52 15.31 8.12
N THR A 221 9.71 15.64 7.11
CA THR A 221 10.00 16.69 6.12
C THR A 221 10.29 18.09 6.73
N ASN A 222 9.78 18.40 7.94
CA ASN A 222 9.97 19.69 8.61
C ASN A 222 11.27 19.83 9.43
N ASP A 223 12.07 18.78 9.60
CA ASP A 223 13.36 18.87 10.35
C ASP A 223 14.52 19.48 9.53
N ALA A 224 14.23 20.05 8.37
CA ALA A 224 15.23 20.64 7.45
C ALA A 224 15.12 22.20 7.39
N ARG A 225 14.83 22.89 8.54
CA ARG A 225 14.96 24.34 8.65
C ARG A 225 15.92 24.72 9.75
#